data_478d1e1e2066b61d8c3ad80797d6a57a
#
_entry.id   478d1e1e2066b61d8c3ad80797d6a57a
#
_cell.length_a   1.000
_cell.length_b   1.000
_cell.length_c   1.000
_cell.angle_alpha   90.00
_cell.angle_beta   90.00
_cell.angle_gamma   90.00
#
_symmetry.space_group_name_H-M   'P 1'
#
loop_
_entity.id
_entity.type
_entity.pdbx_description
1 polymer ?
#
loop_
_entity_poly.entity_id
_entity_poly.type
_entity_poly.pdbx_seq_one_letter_code
_entity_poly.pdbx_strand_id
1 'polypeptide(L)'
;MKNNLIILLILLVSFSCDQKKDNTNESYDLVILNGRVIDPETEFDDIANVGIKDGRIVAITKEPLEGTESVDATGKIVAPGFIDTHFHFQTPIGYSLGLRDGVTSSMDFEMGCAGSYIADWYEARAGKTQANYGIAVSHEFARAMFIDGSDGADYLVNGPIAAYTTRAKTGWSQTRPTLEQGNAILEELDKGLQAGAVGIGSTVGYMREGVSSREMFEVQRVAARYGRPTGAHTRYTLGNDTQENNGAQELVSNALALGAPAIVLHFNNSGWRLAHQMIIELQEQGHNIWGEIYPYAAGSTTINASFLEPESWID
;
A
#
# COMPACT_ATOMS: atom_id res chain seq x y z
N MET A 1 44.26 44.34 -56.55
CA MET A 1 43.54 43.25 -55.83
C MET A 1 44.00 43.30 -54.39
N LYS A 2 43.22 43.86 -53.50
CA LYS A 2 43.53 44.11 -52.08
C LYS A 2 42.86 43.05 -51.22
N ASN A 3 43.68 42.24 -50.55
CA ASN A 3 43.26 41.28 -49.57
C ASN A 3 42.93 41.99 -48.22
N ASN A 4 41.68 42.00 -47.79
CA ASN A 4 41.36 42.47 -46.47
C ASN A 4 41.30 41.24 -45.53
N LEU A 5 42.27 41.19 -44.62
CA LEU A 5 42.28 40.19 -43.52
C LEU A 5 41.48 40.77 -42.34
N ILE A 6 40.36 40.19 -42.06
CA ILE A 6 39.54 40.53 -40.88
C ILE A 6 40.03 39.68 -39.73
N ILE A 7 40.65 40.29 -38.74
CA ILE A 7 41.05 39.67 -37.48
C ILE A 7 39.84 39.74 -36.55
N LEU A 8 39.25 38.57 -36.27
CA LEU A 8 38.17 38.44 -35.31
C LEU A 8 38.75 38.30 -33.89
N LEU A 9 38.63 39.35 -33.10
CA LEU A 9 39.08 39.37 -31.70
C LEU A 9 37.98 38.69 -30.84
N ILE A 10 38.23 37.46 -30.39
CA ILE A 10 37.35 36.77 -29.45
C ILE A 10 37.70 37.25 -28.04
N LEU A 11 36.82 38.08 -27.46
CA LEU A 11 36.85 38.41 -26.03
C LEU A 11 36.30 37.18 -25.25
N LEU A 12 37.20 36.45 -24.60
CA LEU A 12 36.86 35.52 -23.55
C LEU A 12 36.45 36.29 -22.29
N VAL A 13 35.14 36.46 -22.09
CA VAL A 13 34.60 36.90 -20.80
C VAL A 13 34.54 35.68 -19.91
N SER A 14 35.50 35.51 -19.03
CA SER A 14 35.45 34.57 -17.92
C SER A 14 34.39 35.04 -16.92
N PHE A 15 33.20 34.47 -17.01
CA PHE A 15 32.23 34.50 -15.93
C PHE A 15 32.78 33.64 -14.78
N SER A 16 33.48 34.28 -13.85
CA SER A 16 33.67 33.71 -12.52
C SER A 16 32.31 33.64 -11.86
N CYS A 17 31.74 32.47 -11.85
CA CYS A 17 30.58 32.18 -10.99
C CYS A 17 31.12 32.12 -9.54
N ASP A 18 31.16 33.26 -8.87
CA ASP A 18 31.23 33.28 -7.42
C ASP A 18 29.97 32.56 -6.93
N GLN A 19 30.10 31.28 -6.61
CA GLN A 19 29.12 30.62 -5.73
C GLN A 19 29.21 31.32 -4.37
N LYS A 20 28.41 32.38 -4.20
CA LYS A 20 28.02 32.77 -2.87
C LYS A 20 27.52 31.51 -2.16
N LYS A 21 28.34 31.04 -1.21
CA LYS A 21 27.78 30.23 -0.10
C LYS A 21 26.75 31.14 0.56
N ASP A 22 25.47 30.97 0.21
CA ASP A 22 24.38 31.44 1.03
C ASP A 22 24.47 30.68 2.36
N ASN A 23 25.25 31.25 3.29
CA ASN A 23 25.09 30.99 4.70
C ASN A 23 23.77 31.65 5.13
N THR A 24 22.64 31.19 4.61
CA THR A 24 21.39 31.37 5.28
C THR A 24 21.46 30.46 6.50
N ASN A 25 21.54 31.05 7.69
CA ASN A 25 21.20 30.40 8.95
C ASN A 25 19.72 30.00 8.85
N GLU A 26 19.39 29.02 8.03
CA GLU A 26 18.07 28.43 8.04
C GLU A 26 17.98 27.61 9.31
N SER A 27 17.34 28.17 10.33
CA SER A 27 17.00 27.44 11.52
C SER A 27 15.97 26.38 11.13
N TYR A 28 16.31 25.13 11.32
CA TYR A 28 15.39 23.99 11.16
C TYR A 28 14.45 23.92 12.38
N ASP A 29 13.23 23.40 12.17
CA ASP A 29 12.32 23.14 13.28
C ASP A 29 12.84 21.97 14.12
N LEU A 30 13.35 20.94 13.44
CA LEU A 30 13.92 19.75 14.05
C LEU A 30 15.17 19.32 13.27
N VAL A 31 16.23 18.93 13.97
CA VAL A 31 17.38 18.25 13.39
C VAL A 31 17.58 16.89 14.03
N ILE A 32 17.88 15.88 13.20
CA ILE A 32 18.27 14.56 13.67
C ILE A 32 19.76 14.41 13.34
N LEU A 33 20.59 14.21 14.35
CA LEU A 33 22.04 14.29 14.25
C LEU A 33 22.70 12.94 14.38
N ASN A 34 23.79 12.73 13.63
CA ASN A 34 24.72 11.62 13.78
C ASN A 34 24.13 10.22 13.54
N GLY A 35 22.98 10.09 12.89
CA GLY A 35 22.36 8.81 12.60
C GLY A 35 22.87 8.18 11.32
N ARG A 36 22.80 6.83 11.22
CA ARG A 36 22.93 6.17 9.92
C ARG A 36 21.64 6.41 9.14
N VAL A 37 21.69 7.34 8.20
CA VAL A 37 20.55 7.65 7.34
C VAL A 37 20.49 6.62 6.21
N ILE A 38 19.34 5.96 6.08
CA ILE A 38 19.05 5.02 5.00
C ILE A 38 17.85 5.56 4.22
N ASP A 39 18.08 5.90 2.96
CA ASP A 39 17.04 6.32 2.02
C ASP A 39 16.99 5.33 0.85
N PRO A 40 15.98 4.46 0.79
CA PRO A 40 15.86 3.46 -0.27
C PRO A 40 15.63 4.04 -1.66
N GLU A 41 15.07 5.25 -1.77
CA GLU A 41 14.78 5.88 -3.07
C GLU A 41 16.05 6.37 -3.75
N THR A 42 16.99 6.94 -2.99
CA THR A 42 18.26 7.48 -3.52
C THR A 42 19.44 6.54 -3.32
N GLU A 43 19.23 5.37 -2.70
CA GLU A 43 20.26 4.42 -2.27
C GLU A 43 21.29 5.03 -1.31
N PHE A 44 20.90 6.12 -0.60
CA PHE A 44 21.78 6.75 0.39
C PHE A 44 21.85 5.89 1.64
N ASP A 45 23.06 5.56 2.09
CA ASP A 45 23.32 4.79 3.31
C ASP A 45 24.65 5.25 3.92
N ASP A 46 24.60 6.26 4.80
CA ASP A 46 25.78 6.78 5.48
C ASP A 46 25.41 7.51 6.79
N ILE A 47 26.40 7.82 7.62
CA ILE A 47 26.20 8.69 8.78
C ILE A 47 25.98 10.13 8.29
N ALA A 48 24.83 10.70 8.66
CA ALA A 48 24.45 12.03 8.26
C ALA A 48 23.51 12.70 9.26
N ASN A 49 23.25 13.98 9.04
CA ASN A 49 22.28 14.79 9.76
C ASN A 49 21.08 15.08 8.86
N VAL A 50 19.90 15.10 9.43
CA VAL A 50 18.65 15.39 8.72
C VAL A 50 18.06 16.69 9.27
N GLY A 51 17.81 17.66 8.40
CA GLY A 51 17.15 18.93 8.74
C GLY A 51 15.70 18.92 8.26
N ILE A 52 14.79 19.23 9.17
CA ILE A 52 13.34 19.25 8.94
C ILE A 52 12.83 20.68 9.18
N LYS A 53 12.04 21.18 8.22
CA LYS A 53 11.40 22.50 8.28
C LYS A 53 10.00 22.39 7.71
N ASP A 54 9.01 22.97 8.40
CA ASP A 54 7.61 22.96 8.01
C ASP A 54 7.09 21.52 7.71
N GLY A 55 7.54 20.54 8.53
CA GLY A 55 7.16 19.14 8.41
C GLY A 55 7.76 18.41 7.18
N ARG A 56 8.78 19.00 6.53
CA ARG A 56 9.46 18.40 5.37
C ARG A 56 10.95 18.21 5.63
N ILE A 57 11.51 17.13 5.15
CA ILE A 57 12.96 16.95 5.07
C ILE A 57 13.48 17.89 3.99
N VAL A 58 14.33 18.84 4.39
CA VAL A 58 14.91 19.85 3.50
C VAL A 58 16.44 19.75 3.38
N ALA A 59 17.05 18.95 4.26
CA ALA A 59 18.48 18.67 4.19
C ALA A 59 18.81 17.26 4.67
N ILE A 60 19.70 16.58 3.95
CA ILE A 60 20.43 15.40 4.40
C ILE A 60 21.91 15.71 4.10
N THR A 61 22.74 15.83 5.15
CA THR A 61 24.11 16.31 4.99
C THR A 61 25.03 15.78 6.09
N LYS A 62 26.35 15.74 5.80
CA LYS A 62 27.37 15.45 6.82
C LYS A 62 27.78 16.69 7.61
N GLU A 63 27.44 17.88 7.13
CA GLU A 63 27.72 19.12 7.80
C GLU A 63 26.85 19.28 9.06
N PRO A 64 27.34 19.98 10.08
CA PRO A 64 26.55 20.29 11.28
C PRO A 64 25.27 21.06 10.92
N LEU A 65 24.16 20.70 11.57
CA LEU A 65 22.89 21.41 11.45
C LEU A 65 22.48 21.95 12.82
N GLU A 66 21.78 23.11 12.81
CA GLU A 66 21.19 23.72 13.99
C GLU A 66 19.68 23.87 13.81
N GLY A 67 18.91 23.47 14.82
CA GLY A 67 17.44 23.53 14.81
C GLY A 67 16.88 23.92 16.16
N THR A 68 15.59 24.26 16.18
CA THR A 68 14.85 24.57 17.41
C THR A 68 14.81 23.37 18.34
N GLU A 69 14.63 22.18 17.77
CA GLU A 69 14.69 20.90 18.46
C GLU A 69 15.79 20.04 17.84
N SER A 70 16.41 19.18 18.65
CA SER A 70 17.43 18.25 18.18
C SER A 70 17.28 16.87 18.78
N VAL A 71 17.52 15.85 17.96
CA VAL A 71 17.56 14.44 18.37
C VAL A 71 18.95 13.88 18.04
N ASP A 72 19.67 13.42 19.04
CA ASP A 72 20.91 12.66 18.79
C ASP A 72 20.58 11.22 18.43
N ALA A 73 20.85 10.84 17.19
CA ALA A 73 20.65 9.50 16.65
C ALA A 73 21.95 8.69 16.59
N THR A 74 22.98 9.03 17.37
CA THR A 74 24.24 8.30 17.40
C THR A 74 24.00 6.80 17.66
N GLY A 75 24.49 5.95 16.75
CA GLY A 75 24.29 4.49 16.79
C GLY A 75 22.88 4.02 16.45
N LYS A 76 22.02 4.90 15.94
CA LYS A 76 20.68 4.57 15.47
C LYS A 76 20.59 4.64 13.95
N ILE A 77 19.56 3.99 13.40
CA ILE A 77 19.14 4.14 12.01
C ILE A 77 18.10 5.24 11.94
N VAL A 78 18.24 6.11 10.95
CA VAL A 78 17.26 7.13 10.55
C VAL A 78 16.79 6.76 9.15
N ALA A 79 15.54 6.38 9.04
CA ALA A 79 14.94 5.94 7.78
C ALA A 79 13.53 6.53 7.64
N PRO A 80 12.95 6.55 6.41
CA PRO A 80 11.52 6.82 6.26
C PRO A 80 10.69 5.89 7.13
N GLY A 81 9.61 6.41 7.70
CA GLY A 81 8.67 5.58 8.43
C GLY A 81 8.02 4.54 7.52
N PHE A 82 7.82 3.32 8.01
CA PHE A 82 7.23 2.25 7.22
C PHE A 82 5.77 2.56 6.88
N ILE A 83 5.39 2.19 5.66
CA ILE A 83 4.01 2.17 5.20
C ILE A 83 3.55 0.71 5.20
N ASP A 84 2.70 0.36 6.16
CA ASP A 84 2.09 -0.97 6.22
C ASP A 84 0.78 -0.94 5.44
N THR A 85 0.73 -1.66 4.33
CA THR A 85 -0.44 -1.72 3.42
C THR A 85 -1.43 -2.82 3.81
N HIS A 86 -1.11 -3.59 4.86
CA HIS A 86 -1.88 -4.77 5.27
C HIS A 86 -2.17 -4.78 6.78
N PHE A 87 -2.49 -3.60 7.32
CA PHE A 87 -2.65 -3.39 8.75
C PHE A 87 -4.11 -3.52 9.18
N HIS A 88 -4.53 -4.72 9.58
CA HIS A 88 -5.92 -5.00 9.98
C HIS A 88 -6.33 -4.36 11.30
N PHE A 89 -5.38 -4.02 12.17
CA PHE A 89 -5.66 -3.58 13.53
C PHE A 89 -5.62 -2.05 13.68
N GLN A 90 -6.41 -1.34 12.87
CA GLN A 90 -6.47 0.12 12.83
C GLN A 90 -7.28 0.69 14.01
N THR A 91 -6.79 0.46 15.22
CA THR A 91 -7.34 0.93 16.50
C THR A 91 -6.29 1.78 17.23
N PRO A 92 -6.67 2.58 18.24
CA PRO A 92 -5.68 3.38 19.00
C PRO A 92 -4.51 2.57 19.54
N ILE A 93 -4.76 1.36 20.06
CA ILE A 93 -3.69 0.49 20.54
C ILE A 93 -2.87 -0.09 19.38
N GLY A 94 -3.50 -0.43 18.25
CA GLY A 94 -2.83 -0.90 17.05
C GLY A 94 -1.87 0.17 16.50
N TYR A 95 -2.31 1.40 16.35
CA TYR A 95 -1.43 2.50 15.93
C TYR A 95 -0.26 2.71 16.89
N SER A 96 -0.50 2.64 18.22
CA SER A 96 0.57 2.79 19.20
C SER A 96 1.61 1.67 19.11
N LEU A 97 1.19 0.44 18.81
CA LEU A 97 2.10 -0.69 18.60
C LEU A 97 2.85 -0.57 17.28
N GLY A 98 2.14 -0.24 16.19
CA GLY A 98 2.75 -0.02 14.87
C GLY A 98 3.82 1.07 14.90
N LEU A 99 3.57 2.20 15.57
CA LEU A 99 4.56 3.27 15.72
C LEU A 99 5.82 2.81 16.47
N ARG A 100 5.72 1.90 17.43
CA ARG A 100 6.89 1.32 18.11
C ARG A 100 7.73 0.44 17.20
N ASP A 101 7.12 -0.15 16.18
CA ASP A 101 7.78 -0.92 15.13
C ASP A 101 8.20 -0.04 13.93
N GLY A 102 8.02 1.29 14.02
CA GLY A 102 8.39 2.24 12.97
C GLY A 102 7.34 2.40 11.86
N VAL A 103 6.13 1.84 12.01
CA VAL A 103 5.03 2.02 11.07
C VAL A 103 4.38 3.38 11.31
N THR A 104 4.57 4.31 10.39
CA THR A 104 4.03 5.68 10.47
C THR A 104 2.80 5.89 9.60
N SER A 105 2.51 4.94 8.71
CA SER A 105 1.32 4.94 7.85
C SER A 105 0.73 3.53 7.80
N SER A 106 -0.51 3.40 8.24
CA SER A 106 -1.23 2.14 8.31
C SER A 106 -2.38 2.13 7.33
N MET A 107 -2.42 1.15 6.45
CA MET A 107 -3.48 0.95 5.45
C MET A 107 -3.98 -0.49 5.50
N ASP A 108 -5.18 -0.74 5.03
CA ASP A 108 -5.68 -2.11 4.86
C ASP A 108 -6.20 -2.27 3.43
N PHE A 109 -5.40 -2.95 2.61
CA PHE A 109 -5.74 -3.29 1.22
C PHE A 109 -6.25 -4.73 1.07
N GLU A 110 -6.41 -5.49 2.15
CA GLU A 110 -6.99 -6.83 2.06
C GLU A 110 -8.46 -6.82 2.47
N MET A 111 -8.73 -6.55 3.75
CA MET A 111 -10.09 -6.61 4.27
C MET A 111 -10.87 -5.32 4.02
N GLY A 112 -10.28 -4.19 4.33
CA GLY A 112 -10.92 -2.91 4.11
C GLY A 112 -12.14 -2.65 5.00
N CYS A 113 -13.06 -1.81 4.50
CA CYS A 113 -14.33 -1.43 5.11
C CYS A 113 -15.46 -1.50 4.08
N ALA A 114 -16.71 -1.68 4.52
CA ALA A 114 -17.86 -1.61 3.63
C ALA A 114 -17.98 -0.20 3.01
N GLY A 115 -18.36 -0.14 1.73
CA GLY A 115 -18.33 1.10 0.95
C GLY A 115 -19.20 2.20 1.53
N SER A 116 -20.41 1.85 1.98
CA SER A 116 -21.33 2.78 2.61
C SER A 116 -20.82 3.40 3.92
N TYR A 117 -19.78 2.84 4.53
CA TYR A 117 -19.24 3.28 5.82
C TYR A 117 -17.82 3.89 5.72
N ILE A 118 -17.27 4.06 4.54
CA ILE A 118 -15.92 4.64 4.35
C ILE A 118 -15.83 6.07 4.91
N ALA A 119 -16.84 6.90 4.65
CA ALA A 119 -16.86 8.28 5.17
C ALA A 119 -16.87 8.31 6.70
N ASP A 120 -17.75 7.52 7.32
CA ASP A 120 -17.86 7.41 8.78
C ASP A 120 -16.56 6.85 9.39
N TRP A 121 -15.92 5.91 8.70
CA TRP A 121 -14.63 5.34 9.11
C TRP A 121 -13.54 6.41 9.21
N TYR A 122 -13.46 7.30 8.22
CA TYR A 122 -12.51 8.43 8.23
C TYR A 122 -12.87 9.46 9.29
N GLU A 123 -14.15 9.82 9.43
CA GLU A 123 -14.62 10.79 10.43
C GLU A 123 -14.32 10.31 11.87
N ALA A 124 -14.50 9.03 12.14
CA ALA A 124 -14.17 8.44 13.44
C ALA A 124 -12.70 8.58 13.83
N ARG A 125 -11.78 8.76 12.87
CA ARG A 125 -10.32 8.81 13.04
C ARG A 125 -9.72 10.20 12.86
N ALA A 126 -10.41 11.11 12.23
CA ALA A 126 -9.92 12.45 11.94
C ALA A 126 -9.47 13.18 13.23
N GLY A 127 -8.19 13.57 13.28
CA GLY A 127 -7.57 14.24 14.43
C GLY A 127 -7.40 13.37 15.69
N LYS A 128 -7.61 12.04 15.61
CA LYS A 128 -7.55 11.13 16.76
C LYS A 128 -6.49 10.04 16.63
N THR A 129 -5.78 9.99 15.52
CA THR A 129 -4.73 8.99 15.25
C THR A 129 -3.34 9.60 15.36
N GLN A 130 -2.37 8.82 15.80
CA GLN A 130 -0.97 9.22 15.88
C GLN A 130 -0.18 8.86 14.60
N ALA A 131 -0.69 7.91 13.81
CA ALA A 131 -0.12 7.51 12.53
C ALA A 131 -1.02 7.98 11.38
N ASN A 132 -0.45 8.10 10.18
CA ASN A 132 -1.26 8.23 8.98
C ASN A 132 -2.08 6.96 8.76
N TYR A 133 -3.24 7.08 8.15
CA TYR A 133 -4.16 5.98 7.98
C TYR A 133 -4.90 6.04 6.64
N GLY A 134 -5.29 4.86 6.15
CA GLY A 134 -6.10 4.71 4.96
C GLY A 134 -6.83 3.37 5.00
N ILE A 135 -7.91 3.27 4.25
CA ILE A 135 -8.72 2.06 4.18
C ILE A 135 -9.17 1.79 2.75
N ALA A 136 -9.06 0.57 2.30
CA ALA A 136 -9.67 0.12 1.06
C ALA A 136 -11.17 -0.16 1.25
N VAL A 137 -11.94 -0.12 0.18
CA VAL A 137 -13.28 -0.67 0.20
C VAL A 137 -13.25 -2.18 0.03
N SER A 138 -14.04 -2.90 0.82
CA SER A 138 -13.98 -4.35 0.94
C SER A 138 -14.86 -5.07 -0.06
N HIS A 139 -14.27 -5.91 -0.90
CA HIS A 139 -14.99 -6.84 -1.75
C HIS A 139 -15.72 -7.91 -0.92
N GLU A 140 -15.07 -8.45 0.11
CA GLU A 140 -15.66 -9.46 1.01
C GLU A 140 -16.92 -8.92 1.69
N PHE A 141 -16.84 -7.71 2.23
CA PHE A 141 -17.95 -7.13 2.97
C PHE A 141 -19.12 -6.76 2.06
N ALA A 142 -18.84 -6.24 0.86
CA ALA A 142 -19.89 -6.03 -0.13
C ALA A 142 -20.61 -7.35 -0.47
N ARG A 143 -19.89 -8.44 -0.63
CA ARG A 143 -20.51 -9.76 -0.85
C ARG A 143 -21.33 -10.22 0.35
N ALA A 144 -20.81 -10.08 1.57
CA ALA A 144 -21.52 -10.44 2.79
C ALA A 144 -22.82 -9.63 2.94
N MET A 145 -22.81 -8.37 2.60
CA MET A 145 -24.01 -7.52 2.65
C MET A 145 -25.08 -8.00 1.67
N PHE A 146 -24.75 -8.25 0.42
CA PHE A 146 -25.72 -8.53 -0.64
C PHE A 146 -26.04 -10.01 -0.85
N ILE A 147 -25.21 -10.92 -0.35
CA ILE A 147 -25.45 -12.36 -0.43
C ILE A 147 -26.00 -12.90 0.89
N ASP A 148 -25.40 -12.51 2.02
CA ASP A 148 -25.75 -13.03 3.34
C ASP A 148 -26.67 -12.13 4.15
N GLY A 149 -26.88 -10.89 3.68
CA GLY A 149 -27.71 -9.90 4.39
C GLY A 149 -27.03 -9.37 5.66
N SER A 150 -25.69 -9.33 5.69
CA SER A 150 -24.95 -8.76 6.80
C SER A 150 -25.12 -7.24 6.86
N ASP A 151 -25.16 -6.69 8.09
CA ASP A 151 -25.06 -5.24 8.27
C ASP A 151 -23.60 -4.81 8.19
N GLY A 152 -23.26 -3.87 7.30
CA GLY A 152 -21.90 -3.36 7.14
C GLY A 152 -21.42 -2.48 8.30
N ALA A 153 -22.28 -2.10 9.25
CA ALA A 153 -21.94 -1.14 10.31
C ALA A 153 -20.91 -1.65 11.33
N ASP A 154 -20.86 -2.95 11.58
CA ASP A 154 -19.90 -3.58 12.51
C ASP A 154 -18.44 -3.35 12.10
N TYR A 155 -18.20 -2.93 10.87
CA TYR A 155 -16.86 -2.72 10.29
C TYR A 155 -16.24 -1.38 10.63
N LEU A 156 -16.98 -0.46 11.22
CA LEU A 156 -16.48 0.85 11.60
C LEU A 156 -15.41 0.80 12.70
N VAL A 157 -15.40 -0.24 13.51
CA VAL A 157 -14.65 -0.24 14.77
C VAL A 157 -13.51 -1.25 14.80
N ASN A 158 -13.65 -2.44 14.20
CA ASN A 158 -12.67 -3.50 14.36
C ASN A 158 -12.66 -4.48 13.18
N GLY A 159 -11.72 -4.33 12.24
CA GLY A 159 -11.55 -5.25 11.12
C GLY A 159 -11.56 -6.75 11.51
N PRO A 160 -10.78 -7.21 12.52
CA PRO A 160 -10.80 -8.60 12.95
C PRO A 160 -12.13 -9.07 13.55
N ILE A 161 -12.79 -8.25 14.37
CA ILE A 161 -14.08 -8.61 14.99
C ILE A 161 -15.19 -8.62 13.94
N ALA A 162 -15.16 -7.68 13.02
CA ALA A 162 -16.09 -7.66 11.90
C ALA A 162 -15.96 -8.91 11.02
N ALA A 163 -14.75 -9.41 10.80
CA ALA A 163 -14.55 -10.66 10.08
C ALA A 163 -15.25 -11.86 10.75
N TYR A 164 -15.32 -11.90 12.07
CA TYR A 164 -16.05 -12.97 12.78
C TYR A 164 -17.55 -12.93 12.51
N THR A 165 -18.17 -11.76 12.56
CA THR A 165 -19.62 -11.62 12.31
C THR A 165 -19.96 -11.86 10.84
N THR A 166 -19.15 -11.39 9.93
CA THR A 166 -19.32 -11.60 8.48
C THR A 166 -19.19 -13.07 8.11
N ARG A 167 -18.17 -13.73 8.67
CA ARG A 167 -17.86 -15.13 8.37
C ARG A 167 -18.72 -16.13 9.16
N ALA A 168 -19.73 -15.66 9.90
CA ALA A 168 -20.73 -16.52 10.53
C ALA A 168 -21.63 -17.26 9.53
N LYS A 169 -21.78 -16.72 8.29
CA LYS A 169 -22.41 -17.36 7.15
C LYS A 169 -21.37 -17.63 6.07
N THR A 170 -21.65 -18.49 5.13
CA THR A 170 -20.69 -18.92 4.10
C THR A 170 -21.07 -18.46 2.68
N GLY A 171 -22.20 -17.81 2.51
CA GLY A 171 -22.65 -17.33 1.20
C GLY A 171 -21.67 -16.38 0.54
N TRP A 172 -21.09 -15.46 1.29
CA TRP A 172 -20.09 -14.50 0.81
C TRP A 172 -18.91 -15.16 0.12
N SER A 173 -18.48 -16.33 0.56
CA SER A 173 -17.31 -17.04 0.05
C SER A 173 -17.66 -18.11 -0.99
N GLN A 174 -18.83 -18.74 -0.90
CA GLN A 174 -19.17 -19.91 -1.68
C GLN A 174 -20.24 -19.69 -2.75
N THR A 175 -21.10 -18.67 -2.58
CA THR A 175 -22.26 -18.49 -3.46
C THR A 175 -21.90 -17.59 -4.66
N ARG A 176 -22.20 -18.03 -5.86
CA ARG A 176 -22.17 -17.19 -7.06
C ARG A 176 -23.31 -16.18 -6.98
N PRO A 177 -23.03 -14.87 -7.09
CA PRO A 177 -24.08 -13.86 -7.02
C PRO A 177 -25.01 -13.95 -8.22
N THR A 178 -26.29 -13.61 -8.01
CA THR A 178 -27.18 -13.27 -9.11
C THR A 178 -26.71 -11.99 -9.80
N LEU A 179 -27.26 -11.69 -10.97
CA LEU A 179 -26.90 -10.43 -11.68
C LEU A 179 -27.21 -9.19 -10.82
N GLU A 180 -28.33 -9.19 -10.11
CA GLU A 180 -28.75 -8.11 -9.21
C GLU A 180 -27.76 -7.97 -8.04
N GLN A 181 -27.42 -9.05 -7.36
CA GLN A 181 -26.42 -9.06 -6.29
C GLN A 181 -25.05 -8.61 -6.78
N GLY A 182 -24.62 -9.09 -7.95
CA GLY A 182 -23.34 -8.70 -8.54
C GLY A 182 -23.28 -7.20 -8.84
N ASN A 183 -24.35 -6.62 -9.39
CA ASN A 183 -24.44 -5.18 -9.62
C ASN A 183 -24.40 -4.39 -8.32
N ALA A 184 -25.12 -4.85 -7.27
CA ALA A 184 -25.13 -4.20 -5.96
C ALA A 184 -23.75 -4.25 -5.28
N ILE A 185 -23.01 -5.36 -5.42
CA ILE A 185 -21.63 -5.49 -4.94
C ILE A 185 -20.74 -4.44 -5.61
N LEU A 186 -20.78 -4.33 -6.95
CA LEU A 186 -19.96 -3.36 -7.69
C LEU A 186 -20.34 -1.92 -7.36
N GLU A 187 -21.63 -1.63 -7.14
CA GLU A 187 -22.11 -0.32 -6.70
C GLU A 187 -21.61 0.05 -5.31
N GLU A 188 -21.59 -0.90 -4.39
CA GLU A 188 -21.04 -0.69 -3.04
C GLU A 188 -19.54 -0.38 -3.06
N LEU A 189 -18.77 -1.07 -3.92
CA LEU A 189 -17.37 -0.77 -4.13
C LEU A 189 -17.16 0.63 -4.72
N ASP A 190 -18.00 1.01 -5.67
CA ASP A 190 -17.96 2.35 -6.29
C ASP A 190 -18.24 3.46 -5.26
N LYS A 191 -19.26 3.28 -4.41
CA LYS A 191 -19.57 4.21 -3.31
C LYS A 191 -18.37 4.40 -2.38
N GLY A 192 -17.69 3.32 -2.01
CA GLY A 192 -16.51 3.39 -1.15
C GLY A 192 -15.37 4.18 -1.77
N LEU A 193 -15.11 4.01 -3.06
CA LEU A 193 -14.09 4.77 -3.78
C LEU A 193 -14.48 6.26 -3.90
N GLN A 194 -15.75 6.57 -4.15
CA GLN A 194 -16.26 7.94 -4.13
C GLN A 194 -16.11 8.60 -2.76
N ALA A 195 -16.27 7.84 -1.68
CA ALA A 195 -16.12 8.31 -0.31
C ALA A 195 -14.65 8.43 0.15
N GLY A 196 -13.67 8.11 -0.71
CA GLY A 196 -12.25 8.32 -0.44
C GLY A 196 -11.47 7.06 -0.07
N ALA A 197 -12.00 5.86 -0.29
CA ALA A 197 -11.23 4.63 -0.13
C ALA A 197 -9.94 4.68 -0.96
N VAL A 198 -8.82 4.20 -0.40
CA VAL A 198 -7.51 4.23 -1.05
C VAL A 198 -7.39 3.24 -2.22
N GLY A 199 -8.29 2.28 -2.29
CA GLY A 199 -8.38 1.25 -3.32
C GLY A 199 -9.47 0.25 -3.01
N ILE A 200 -9.43 -0.92 -3.66
CA ILE A 200 -10.29 -2.06 -3.33
C ILE A 200 -9.44 -3.16 -2.68
N GLY A 201 -9.91 -3.68 -1.55
CA GLY A 201 -9.37 -4.86 -0.90
C GLY A 201 -10.16 -6.10 -1.26
N SER A 202 -9.49 -7.20 -1.61
CA SER A 202 -10.16 -8.44 -1.96
C SER A 202 -9.49 -9.66 -1.33
N THR A 203 -10.25 -10.37 -0.54
CA THR A 203 -9.86 -11.66 0.04
C THR A 203 -10.24 -12.83 -0.88
N VAL A 204 -10.01 -12.66 -2.20
CA VAL A 204 -10.50 -13.63 -3.21
C VAL A 204 -9.98 -15.05 -3.00
N GLY A 205 -8.85 -15.22 -2.32
CA GLY A 205 -8.33 -16.53 -1.92
C GLY A 205 -9.26 -17.30 -0.99
N TYR A 206 -9.97 -16.59 -0.10
CA TYR A 206 -11.01 -17.17 0.76
C TYR A 206 -12.37 -17.32 0.05
N MET A 207 -12.56 -16.63 -1.06
CA MET A 207 -13.81 -16.62 -1.84
C MET A 207 -13.69 -17.35 -3.18
N ARG A 208 -12.70 -18.21 -3.35
CA ARG A 208 -12.35 -18.82 -4.63
C ARG A 208 -13.51 -19.57 -5.29
N GLU A 209 -14.40 -20.17 -4.51
CA GLU A 209 -15.57 -20.92 -5.01
C GLU A 209 -16.72 -19.96 -5.43
N GLY A 210 -16.94 -18.91 -4.65
CA GLY A 210 -18.02 -17.95 -4.88
C GLY A 210 -17.68 -16.86 -5.90
N VAL A 211 -16.44 -16.46 -6.05
CA VAL A 211 -16.02 -15.40 -6.96
C VAL A 211 -15.57 -15.95 -8.30
N SER A 212 -16.18 -15.53 -9.39
CA SER A 212 -15.71 -15.88 -10.74
C SER A 212 -14.56 -14.97 -11.19
N SER A 213 -13.76 -15.40 -12.18
CA SER A 213 -12.77 -14.52 -12.80
C SER A 213 -13.40 -13.30 -13.45
N ARG A 214 -14.65 -13.40 -13.94
CA ARG A 214 -15.41 -12.25 -14.44
C ARG A 214 -15.69 -11.26 -13.30
N GLU A 215 -16.17 -11.72 -12.15
CA GLU A 215 -16.43 -10.85 -10.99
C GLU A 215 -15.15 -10.15 -10.55
N MET A 216 -14.04 -10.88 -10.43
CA MET A 216 -12.76 -10.27 -10.07
C MET A 216 -12.30 -9.22 -11.08
N PHE A 217 -12.49 -9.45 -12.38
CA PHE A 217 -12.21 -8.47 -13.41
C PHE A 217 -13.07 -7.21 -13.29
N GLU A 218 -14.39 -7.37 -13.02
CA GLU A 218 -15.31 -6.24 -12.81
C GLU A 218 -14.96 -5.44 -11.56
N VAL A 219 -14.57 -6.11 -10.46
CA VAL A 219 -14.08 -5.48 -9.23
C VAL A 219 -12.86 -4.60 -9.53
N GLN A 220 -11.87 -5.13 -10.23
CA GLN A 220 -10.69 -4.38 -10.63
C GLN A 220 -11.03 -3.24 -11.60
N ARG A 221 -12.02 -3.42 -12.48
CA ARG A 221 -12.49 -2.37 -13.37
C ARG A 221 -13.14 -1.20 -12.62
N VAL A 222 -13.81 -1.46 -11.49
CA VAL A 222 -14.30 -0.38 -10.61
C VAL A 222 -13.14 0.46 -10.08
N ALA A 223 -12.09 -0.17 -9.53
CA ALA A 223 -10.90 0.53 -9.04
C ALA A 223 -10.19 1.31 -10.16
N ALA A 224 -10.07 0.71 -11.35
CA ALA A 224 -9.43 1.31 -12.51
C ALA A 224 -10.04 2.66 -12.92
N ARG A 225 -11.36 2.83 -12.82
CA ARG A 225 -12.04 4.09 -13.11
C ARG A 225 -11.55 5.27 -12.26
N TYR A 226 -11.02 4.97 -11.09
CA TYR A 226 -10.49 5.96 -10.14
C TYR A 226 -8.96 6.03 -10.15
N GLY A 227 -8.29 5.24 -10.99
CA GLY A 227 -6.83 5.10 -10.95
C GLY A 227 -6.33 4.55 -9.61
N ARG A 228 -7.18 3.80 -8.90
CA ARG A 228 -6.87 3.23 -7.58
C ARG A 228 -6.47 1.77 -7.70
N PRO A 229 -5.57 1.27 -6.81
CA PRO A 229 -5.17 -0.13 -6.84
C PRO A 229 -6.26 -1.06 -6.31
N THR A 230 -6.20 -2.30 -6.79
CA THR A 230 -6.81 -3.43 -6.11
C THR A 230 -5.72 -4.22 -5.42
N GLY A 231 -5.81 -4.36 -4.09
CA GLY A 231 -5.02 -5.31 -3.32
C GLY A 231 -5.75 -6.63 -3.20
N ALA A 232 -5.04 -7.76 -3.29
CA ALA A 232 -5.69 -9.04 -3.16
C ALA A 232 -4.88 -10.09 -2.40
N HIS A 233 -5.55 -10.73 -1.42
CA HIS A 233 -5.23 -12.08 -1.00
C HIS A 233 -5.61 -13.00 -2.15
N THR A 234 -4.62 -13.33 -2.97
CA THR A 234 -4.88 -13.99 -4.25
C THR A 234 -5.32 -15.43 -4.06
N ARG A 235 -5.98 -16.00 -5.08
CA ARG A 235 -6.28 -17.42 -5.12
C ARG A 235 -4.99 -18.22 -5.08
N TYR A 236 -5.01 -19.37 -4.42
CA TYR A 236 -3.87 -20.30 -4.40
C TYR A 236 -2.56 -19.69 -3.90
N THR A 237 -2.65 -18.77 -2.94
CA THR A 237 -1.49 -18.09 -2.34
C THR A 237 -0.44 -19.05 -1.77
N LEU A 238 -0.86 -20.24 -1.33
CA LEU A 238 0.02 -21.28 -0.81
C LEU A 238 0.50 -22.26 -1.88
N GLY A 239 0.23 -21.97 -3.17
CA GLY A 239 0.71 -22.76 -4.28
C GLY A 239 2.24 -22.74 -4.44
N ASN A 240 2.80 -23.75 -5.07
CA ASN A 240 4.18 -23.75 -5.49
C ASN A 240 4.31 -23.24 -6.94
N ASP A 241 5.55 -23.03 -7.40
CA ASP A 241 5.84 -22.47 -8.73
C ASP A 241 5.35 -23.38 -9.90
N THR A 242 4.93 -24.60 -9.61
CA THR A 242 4.48 -25.58 -10.61
C THR A 242 2.95 -25.70 -10.68
N GLN A 243 2.20 -24.96 -9.90
CA GLN A 243 0.74 -25.01 -9.94
C GLN A 243 0.21 -24.36 -11.22
N GLU A 244 -0.81 -24.97 -11.82
CA GLU A 244 -1.45 -24.50 -13.04
C GLU A 244 -2.20 -23.17 -12.82
N ASN A 245 -2.72 -22.94 -11.62
CA ASN A 245 -3.48 -21.74 -11.28
C ASN A 245 -2.67 -20.85 -10.34
N ASN A 246 -2.31 -19.67 -10.80
CA ASN A 246 -1.62 -18.67 -10.01
C ASN A 246 -2.49 -17.42 -9.87
N GLY A 247 -2.93 -17.13 -8.63
CA GLY A 247 -3.80 -16.01 -8.38
C GLY A 247 -3.13 -14.65 -8.59
N ALA A 248 -1.81 -14.55 -8.44
CA ALA A 248 -1.07 -13.35 -8.77
C ALA A 248 -1.18 -13.03 -10.27
N GLN A 249 -1.12 -14.06 -11.14
CA GLN A 249 -1.33 -13.87 -12.58
C GLN A 249 -2.73 -13.35 -12.91
N GLU A 250 -3.79 -13.86 -12.25
CA GLU A 250 -5.15 -13.34 -12.45
C GLU A 250 -5.21 -11.84 -12.11
N LEU A 251 -4.73 -11.45 -10.93
CA LEU A 251 -4.75 -10.07 -10.48
C LEU A 251 -3.96 -9.14 -11.41
N VAL A 252 -2.75 -9.54 -11.76
CA VAL A 252 -1.83 -8.74 -12.58
C VAL A 252 -2.32 -8.64 -14.03
N SER A 253 -2.76 -9.75 -14.63
CA SER A 253 -3.28 -9.75 -16.02
C SER A 253 -4.51 -8.84 -16.16
N ASN A 254 -5.42 -8.88 -15.19
CA ASN A 254 -6.57 -7.98 -15.16
C ASN A 254 -6.12 -6.51 -15.04
N ALA A 255 -5.17 -6.22 -14.15
CA ALA A 255 -4.65 -4.87 -13.96
C ALA A 255 -4.01 -4.33 -15.25
N LEU A 256 -3.21 -5.14 -15.93
CA LEU A 256 -2.61 -4.79 -17.22
C LEU A 256 -3.67 -4.50 -18.29
N ALA A 257 -4.67 -5.38 -18.42
CA ALA A 257 -5.76 -5.21 -19.39
C ALA A 257 -6.58 -3.93 -19.13
N LEU A 258 -6.63 -3.48 -17.86
CA LEU A 258 -7.38 -2.29 -17.44
C LEU A 258 -6.51 -1.03 -17.37
N GLY A 259 -5.19 -1.14 -17.52
CA GLY A 259 -4.25 -0.04 -17.28
C GLY A 259 -4.29 0.47 -15.83
N ALA A 260 -4.54 -0.40 -14.87
CA ALA A 260 -4.78 -0.08 -13.47
C ALA A 260 -3.63 -0.53 -12.56
N PRO A 261 -3.39 0.14 -11.42
CA PRO A 261 -2.47 -0.37 -10.43
C PRO A 261 -3.02 -1.61 -9.69
N ALA A 262 -2.13 -2.48 -9.21
CA ALA A 262 -2.49 -3.61 -8.37
C ALA A 262 -1.41 -3.93 -7.34
N ILE A 263 -1.82 -4.54 -6.22
CA ILE A 263 -0.95 -4.98 -5.14
C ILE A 263 -1.16 -6.48 -4.89
N VAL A 264 -0.10 -7.26 -5.12
CA VAL A 264 -0.07 -8.68 -4.75
C VAL A 264 0.28 -8.75 -3.27
N LEU A 265 -0.70 -9.06 -2.44
CA LEU A 265 -0.53 -9.05 -0.98
C LEU A 265 0.24 -10.29 -0.53
N HIS A 266 1.05 -10.13 0.56
CA HIS A 266 1.86 -11.17 1.21
C HIS A 266 2.42 -12.21 0.22
N PHE A 267 2.99 -11.75 -0.90
CA PHE A 267 3.47 -12.63 -1.97
C PHE A 267 4.71 -13.46 -1.58
N ASN A 268 5.27 -13.24 -0.38
CA ASN A 268 6.37 -14.02 0.18
C ASN A 268 5.98 -15.44 0.66
N ASN A 269 4.76 -15.87 0.38
CA ASN A 269 4.31 -17.25 0.54
C ASN A 269 4.93 -18.20 -0.51
N SER A 270 4.58 -19.49 -0.49
CA SER A 270 5.05 -20.46 -1.47
C SER A 270 4.74 -19.98 -2.90
N GLY A 271 5.67 -20.17 -3.83
CA GLY A 271 5.54 -19.68 -5.21
C GLY A 271 5.92 -18.19 -5.39
N TRP A 272 6.48 -17.55 -4.39
CA TRP A 272 6.81 -16.13 -4.41
C TRP A 272 7.76 -15.71 -5.55
N ARG A 273 8.65 -16.61 -5.99
CA ARG A 273 9.65 -16.27 -7.02
C ARG A 273 9.00 -15.84 -8.33
N LEU A 274 7.96 -16.57 -8.77
CA LEU A 274 7.23 -16.20 -9.99
C LEU A 274 6.54 -14.84 -9.83
N ALA A 275 5.86 -14.62 -8.71
CA ALA A 275 5.21 -13.34 -8.44
C ALA A 275 6.22 -12.19 -8.40
N HIS A 276 7.36 -12.37 -7.75
CA HIS A 276 8.43 -11.38 -7.68
C HIS A 276 8.99 -11.07 -9.07
N GLN A 277 9.31 -12.09 -9.86
CA GLN A 277 9.82 -11.90 -11.22
C GLN A 277 8.82 -11.12 -12.07
N MET A 278 7.54 -11.49 -12.05
CA MET A 278 6.49 -10.79 -12.78
C MET A 278 6.38 -9.31 -12.35
N ILE A 279 6.43 -9.03 -11.05
CA ILE A 279 6.33 -7.66 -10.53
C ILE A 279 7.50 -6.82 -11.05
N ILE A 280 8.74 -7.31 -10.94
CA ILE A 280 9.93 -6.59 -11.40
C ILE A 280 9.86 -6.32 -12.90
N GLU A 281 9.61 -7.34 -13.70
CA GLU A 281 9.52 -7.20 -15.18
C GLU A 281 8.45 -6.18 -15.60
N LEU A 282 7.34 -6.12 -14.87
CA LEU A 282 6.26 -5.19 -15.16
C LEU A 282 6.57 -3.77 -14.69
N GLN A 283 7.26 -3.61 -13.57
CA GLN A 283 7.74 -2.30 -13.12
C GLN A 283 8.78 -1.73 -14.09
N GLU A 284 9.70 -2.56 -14.62
CA GLU A 284 10.65 -2.16 -15.65
C GLU A 284 9.95 -1.69 -16.95
N GLN A 285 8.77 -2.22 -17.24
CA GLN A 285 7.93 -1.79 -18.36
C GLN A 285 7.07 -0.54 -18.04
N GLY A 286 7.17 0.00 -16.83
CA GLY A 286 6.43 1.19 -16.38
C GLY A 286 5.03 0.94 -15.86
N HIS A 287 4.67 -0.32 -15.57
CA HIS A 287 3.40 -0.65 -14.96
C HIS A 287 3.41 -0.44 -13.45
N ASN A 288 2.32 0.09 -12.91
CA ASN A 288 2.16 0.36 -11.47
C ASN A 288 1.65 -0.89 -10.74
N ILE A 289 2.50 -1.91 -10.66
CA ILE A 289 2.23 -3.18 -10.00
C ILE A 289 3.19 -3.33 -8.82
N TRP A 290 2.66 -3.67 -7.66
CA TRP A 290 3.41 -3.79 -6.42
C TRP A 290 3.26 -5.18 -5.80
N GLY A 291 4.25 -5.57 -5.01
CA GLY A 291 4.18 -6.71 -4.11
C GLY A 291 4.29 -6.23 -2.66
N GLU A 292 3.55 -6.84 -1.77
CA GLU A 292 3.63 -6.60 -0.34
C GLU A 292 4.11 -7.88 0.34
N ILE A 293 5.04 -7.73 1.28
CA ILE A 293 5.57 -8.82 2.09
C ILE A 293 5.49 -8.44 3.57
N TYR A 294 5.45 -9.45 4.43
CA TYR A 294 5.64 -9.25 5.86
C TYR A 294 7.00 -9.81 6.31
N PRO A 295 7.67 -9.15 7.27
CA PRO A 295 9.05 -9.51 7.66
C PRO A 295 9.11 -10.62 8.72
N TYR A 296 8.04 -11.38 8.92
CA TYR A 296 7.93 -12.41 9.94
C TYR A 296 8.15 -13.82 9.36
N ALA A 297 8.68 -14.72 10.17
CA ALA A 297 8.91 -16.11 9.79
C ALA A 297 7.68 -17.01 9.89
N ALA A 298 6.52 -16.46 10.25
CA ALA A 298 5.26 -17.18 10.38
C ALA A 298 4.12 -16.38 9.79
N GLY A 299 3.18 -17.08 9.14
CA GLY A 299 1.91 -16.50 8.70
C GLY A 299 0.89 -16.45 9.84
N SER A 300 -0.07 -15.53 9.72
CA SER A 300 -1.22 -15.43 10.62
C SER A 300 -2.51 -15.48 9.81
N THR A 301 -3.50 -16.21 10.30
CA THR A 301 -4.83 -16.29 9.71
C THR A 301 -5.89 -16.59 10.76
N THR A 302 -7.15 -16.55 10.38
CA THR A 302 -8.26 -16.92 11.26
C THR A 302 -8.45 -18.43 11.28
N ILE A 303 -8.86 -18.99 12.43
CA ILE A 303 -9.09 -20.43 12.60
C ILE A 303 -10.17 -20.99 11.66
N ASN A 304 -11.07 -20.14 11.19
CA ASN A 304 -12.12 -20.50 10.24
C ASN A 304 -11.74 -20.22 8.76
N ALA A 305 -10.44 -20.09 8.46
CA ALA A 305 -10.00 -19.99 7.08
C ALA A 305 -10.29 -21.32 6.35
N SER A 306 -10.87 -21.23 5.15
CA SER A 306 -11.34 -22.40 4.40
C SER A 306 -10.28 -23.45 4.11
N PHE A 307 -9.01 -23.05 4.01
CA PHE A 307 -7.90 -24.00 3.82
C PHE A 307 -7.46 -24.71 5.11
N LEU A 308 -8.00 -24.32 6.28
CA LEU A 308 -7.81 -25.01 7.56
C LEU A 308 -8.95 -25.97 7.86
N GLU A 309 -9.98 -26.02 7.04
CA GLU A 309 -11.07 -27.01 7.19
C GLU A 309 -10.50 -28.43 7.04
N PRO A 310 -10.84 -29.36 7.95
CA PRO A 310 -10.30 -30.73 7.93
C PRO A 310 -10.43 -31.40 6.57
N GLU A 311 -11.54 -31.20 5.87
CA GLU A 311 -11.84 -31.75 4.56
C GLU A 311 -10.88 -31.28 3.46
N SER A 312 -10.11 -30.20 3.71
CA SER A 312 -9.14 -29.67 2.74
C SER A 312 -7.76 -30.33 2.84
N TRP A 313 -7.47 -31.09 3.90
CA TRP A 313 -6.15 -31.65 4.16
C TRP A 313 -6.12 -32.98 4.94
N ILE A 314 -7.29 -33.54 5.32
CA ILE A 314 -7.42 -34.90 5.86
C ILE A 314 -8.03 -35.79 4.76
N ASP A 315 -7.28 -36.78 4.30
CA ASP A 315 -7.75 -37.83 3.38
C ASP A 315 -8.55 -38.92 4.14
#